data_f9ed3e827b2b051cd85f03279fcf081d
#
_entry.id   f9ed3e827b2b051cd85f03279fcf081d
#
_cell.length_a   1.000
_cell.length_b   1.000
_cell.length_c   1.000
_cell.angle_alpha   90.00
_cell.angle_beta   90.00
_cell.angle_gamma   90.00
#
_symmetry.space_group_name_H-M   'P 1'
#
loop_
_entity.id
_entity.type
_entity.pdbx_description
1 polymer ?
#
loop_
_entity_poly.entity_id
_entity_poly.type
_entity_poly.pdbx_seq_one_letter_code
_entity_poly.pdbx_strand_id
1 'polypeptide(L)'
;MTDEERAEAKRRSQQKWYEKNKTTEQRKARERRNGDPNLAPMYVSSCSFGKDSLATVLLALEHNEPLDRVAFCEVMYDHKRQISGELPRHIEWINEVARPKLQSWGLQVDTIRADADFLTLFHRKVYSGHNKGMVTGFPYSGGCYVESYLKTAAIRRYYRELKNLRPIICYVGIAADEKSRLVGINHSKTKISLLDKYGVTEAQAKEMCRANGLLSPIYEDTIRTGCWFCPNRKIKDFAMFAKEHPCLWQELVDLGKVENRAGKNFTYTETIEDIDTIVQGMNKQLTLF
;
A
#
# COMPACT_ATOMS: atom_id res chain seq x y z
N MET A 1 51.25 -20.24 -11.99
CA MET A 1 50.19 -19.37 -11.41
C MET A 1 49.14 -20.28 -10.82
N THR A 2 49.05 -20.25 -9.50
CA THR A 2 48.07 -21.03 -8.77
C THR A 2 46.67 -20.52 -8.97
N ASP A 3 45.63 -21.29 -8.60
CA ASP A 3 44.24 -20.83 -8.70
C ASP A 3 43.94 -19.64 -7.81
N GLU A 4 44.63 -19.52 -6.67
CA GLU A 4 44.58 -18.34 -5.79
C GLU A 4 45.17 -17.10 -6.46
N GLU A 5 46.33 -17.21 -7.10
CA GLU A 5 46.95 -16.09 -7.83
C GLU A 5 46.05 -15.61 -9.00
N ARG A 6 45.38 -16.52 -9.66
CA ARG A 6 44.41 -16.18 -10.72
C ARG A 6 43.19 -15.46 -10.17
N ALA A 7 42.66 -15.92 -9.04
CA ALA A 7 41.50 -15.30 -8.38
C ALA A 7 41.84 -13.89 -7.88
N GLU A 8 43.03 -13.69 -7.32
CA GLU A 8 43.48 -12.40 -6.86
C GLU A 8 43.76 -11.42 -7.99
N ALA A 9 44.36 -11.87 -9.09
CA ALA A 9 44.57 -11.08 -10.30
C ALA A 9 43.23 -10.62 -10.90
N LYS A 10 42.22 -11.51 -10.91
CA LYS A 10 40.84 -11.18 -11.35
C LYS A 10 40.19 -10.14 -10.45
N ARG A 11 40.30 -10.26 -9.12
CA ARG A 11 39.79 -9.27 -8.16
C ARG A 11 40.43 -7.90 -8.35
N ARG A 12 41.76 -7.83 -8.51
CA ARG A 12 42.49 -6.58 -8.76
C ARG A 12 42.07 -5.92 -10.07
N SER A 13 41.86 -6.72 -11.13
CA SER A 13 41.38 -6.22 -12.43
C SER A 13 39.97 -5.65 -12.31
N GLN A 14 39.05 -6.36 -11.64
CA GLN A 14 37.69 -5.90 -11.41
C GLN A 14 37.66 -4.61 -10.60
N GLN A 15 38.51 -4.49 -9.57
CA GLN A 15 38.57 -3.29 -8.72
C GLN A 15 39.09 -2.09 -9.52
N LYS A 16 40.16 -2.25 -10.32
CA LYS A 16 40.67 -1.20 -11.21
C LYS A 16 39.63 -0.75 -12.22
N TRP A 17 38.91 -1.71 -12.84
CA TRP A 17 37.83 -1.39 -13.76
C TRP A 17 36.70 -0.61 -13.07
N TYR A 18 36.30 -1.05 -11.86
CA TYR A 18 35.26 -0.38 -11.08
C TYR A 18 35.65 1.04 -10.70
N GLU A 19 36.89 1.25 -10.21
CA GLU A 19 37.36 2.59 -9.86
C GLU A 19 37.39 3.53 -11.06
N LYS A 20 37.84 3.04 -12.22
CA LYS A 20 37.86 3.79 -13.48
C LYS A 20 36.46 4.14 -13.99
N ASN A 21 35.48 3.27 -13.75
CA ASN A 21 34.12 3.42 -14.29
C ASN A 21 33.09 3.84 -13.22
N LYS A 22 33.53 4.05 -11.99
CA LYS A 22 32.67 4.32 -10.82
C LYS A 22 31.65 5.40 -11.09
N THR A 23 32.05 6.53 -11.66
CA THR A 23 31.16 7.65 -11.94
C THR A 23 30.09 7.28 -12.98
N THR A 24 30.47 6.55 -14.04
CA THR A 24 29.56 6.08 -15.08
C THR A 24 28.59 5.03 -14.53
N GLU A 25 29.07 4.08 -13.73
CA GLU A 25 28.20 3.08 -13.10
C GLU A 25 27.28 3.67 -12.04
N GLN A 26 27.75 4.64 -11.29
CA GLN A 26 26.91 5.40 -10.36
C GLN A 26 25.81 6.19 -11.10
N ARG A 27 26.14 6.82 -12.23
CA ARG A 27 25.18 7.50 -13.08
C ARG A 27 24.14 6.51 -13.64
N LYS A 28 24.57 5.40 -14.24
CA LYS A 28 23.67 4.35 -14.76
C LYS A 28 22.78 3.76 -13.64
N ALA A 29 23.33 3.55 -12.43
CA ALA A 29 22.55 3.08 -11.30
C ALA A 29 21.53 4.11 -10.84
N ARG A 30 21.86 5.42 -10.91
CA ARG A 30 20.95 6.52 -10.60
C ARG A 30 19.84 6.64 -11.65
N GLU A 31 20.18 6.56 -12.93
CA GLU A 31 19.22 6.57 -14.04
C GLU A 31 18.26 5.36 -13.96
N ARG A 32 18.79 4.16 -13.70
CA ARG A 32 17.96 2.96 -13.43
C ARG A 32 17.03 3.14 -12.23
N ARG A 33 17.44 3.88 -11.20
CA ARG A 33 16.66 4.14 -10.00
C ARG A 33 15.66 5.28 -10.18
N ASN A 34 16.08 6.38 -10.77
CA ASN A 34 15.35 7.65 -10.80
C ASN A 34 14.85 8.07 -12.19
N GLY A 35 15.22 7.36 -13.25
CA GLY A 35 15.02 7.75 -14.65
C GLY A 35 16.10 8.73 -15.15
N ASP A 36 16.10 8.97 -16.45
CA ASP A 36 16.96 9.96 -17.09
C ASP A 36 16.42 11.38 -16.79
N PRO A 37 17.19 12.25 -16.12
CA PRO A 37 16.73 13.58 -15.76
C PRO A 37 16.51 14.50 -16.98
N ASN A 38 17.00 14.15 -18.15
CA ASN A 38 16.79 14.90 -19.38
C ASN A 38 15.45 14.59 -20.07
N LEU A 39 14.77 13.54 -19.65
CA LEU A 39 13.43 13.20 -20.15
C LEU A 39 12.35 13.88 -19.30
N ALA A 40 11.28 14.33 -19.95
CA ALA A 40 10.12 14.83 -19.23
C ALA A 40 9.58 13.81 -18.23
N PRO A 41 9.31 14.16 -16.98
CA PRO A 41 8.80 13.23 -15.99
C PRO A 41 7.43 12.68 -16.38
N MET A 42 7.11 11.49 -15.82
CA MET A 42 5.77 10.95 -15.83
C MET A 42 5.13 11.21 -14.45
N TYR A 43 3.92 11.74 -14.45
CA TYR A 43 3.17 12.07 -13.24
C TYR A 43 2.16 10.97 -12.92
N VAL A 44 2.26 10.39 -11.74
CA VAL A 44 1.42 9.28 -11.30
C VAL A 44 0.79 9.62 -9.96
N SER A 45 -0.53 9.62 -9.89
CA SER A 45 -1.23 9.69 -8.60
C SER A 45 -1.29 8.31 -7.96
N SER A 46 -0.68 8.15 -6.76
CA SER A 46 -0.85 6.97 -5.93
C SER A 46 -2.20 7.04 -5.22
N CYS A 47 -3.19 6.35 -5.75
CA CYS A 47 -4.58 6.47 -5.35
C CYS A 47 -5.07 5.18 -4.67
N SER A 48 -5.44 5.27 -3.40
CA SER A 48 -6.13 4.20 -2.66
C SER A 48 -7.67 4.32 -2.75
N PHE A 49 -8.17 5.22 -3.55
CA PHE A 49 -9.58 5.63 -3.59
C PHE A 49 -10.15 6.12 -2.26
N GLY A 50 -9.29 6.42 -1.28
CA GLY A 50 -9.67 7.16 -0.10
C GLY A 50 -9.80 8.66 -0.41
N LYS A 51 -10.50 9.39 0.47
CA LYS A 51 -10.82 10.81 0.30
C LYS A 51 -9.62 11.68 -0.12
N ASP A 52 -8.48 11.52 0.55
CA ASP A 52 -7.30 12.37 0.30
C ASP A 52 -6.65 12.06 -1.06
N SER A 53 -6.59 10.78 -1.43
CA SER A 53 -6.03 10.38 -2.72
C SER A 53 -6.93 10.76 -3.90
N LEU A 54 -8.25 10.72 -3.74
CA LEU A 54 -9.20 11.18 -4.76
C LEU A 54 -9.23 12.70 -4.87
N ALA A 55 -9.20 13.42 -3.74
CA ALA A 55 -9.06 14.88 -3.74
C ALA A 55 -7.76 15.33 -4.43
N THR A 56 -6.67 14.55 -4.30
CA THR A 56 -5.43 14.80 -5.04
C THR A 56 -5.65 14.70 -6.56
N VAL A 57 -6.42 13.71 -7.04
CA VAL A 57 -6.77 13.58 -8.46
C VAL A 57 -7.66 14.74 -8.92
N LEU A 58 -8.65 15.12 -8.10
CA LEU A 58 -9.53 16.27 -8.39
C LEU A 58 -8.74 17.58 -8.52
N LEU A 59 -7.82 17.84 -7.59
CA LEU A 59 -6.95 19.02 -7.65
C LEU A 59 -6.05 19.01 -8.89
N ALA A 60 -5.54 17.85 -9.29
CA ALA A 60 -4.75 17.75 -10.49
C ALA A 60 -5.56 18.17 -11.73
N LEU A 61 -6.81 17.76 -11.83
CA LEU A 61 -7.70 18.16 -12.93
C LEU A 61 -8.10 19.64 -12.84
N GLU A 62 -8.50 20.10 -11.67
CA GLU A 62 -8.94 21.48 -11.45
C GLU A 62 -7.86 22.51 -11.79
N HIS A 63 -6.62 22.24 -11.40
CA HIS A 63 -5.47 23.14 -11.59
C HIS A 63 -4.63 22.81 -12.83
N ASN A 64 -5.09 21.93 -13.71
CA ASN A 64 -4.34 21.48 -14.89
C ASN A 64 -2.91 21.00 -14.57
N GLU A 65 -2.74 20.35 -13.43
CA GLU A 65 -1.47 19.70 -13.09
C GLU A 65 -1.27 18.48 -14.00
N PRO A 66 -0.05 18.23 -14.45
CA PRO A 66 0.20 17.06 -15.30
C PRO A 66 -0.13 15.77 -14.54
N LEU A 67 -0.96 14.93 -15.13
CA LEU A 67 -1.35 13.63 -14.56
C LEU A 67 -1.47 12.59 -15.68
N ASP A 68 -0.46 11.74 -15.80
CA ASP A 68 -0.43 10.71 -16.83
C ASP A 68 -1.22 9.45 -16.41
N ARG A 69 -1.20 9.11 -15.11
CA ARG A 69 -1.81 7.87 -14.59
C ARG A 69 -2.32 8.00 -13.17
N VAL A 70 -3.36 7.24 -12.88
CA VAL A 70 -3.85 6.97 -11.52
C VAL A 70 -3.54 5.52 -11.19
N ALA A 71 -2.74 5.27 -10.15
CA ALA A 71 -2.26 3.94 -9.79
C ALA A 71 -2.89 3.48 -8.46
N PHE A 72 -3.70 2.43 -8.52
CA PHE A 72 -4.31 1.77 -7.37
C PHE A 72 -3.58 0.47 -7.04
N CYS A 73 -3.00 0.38 -5.84
CA CYS A 73 -2.41 -0.85 -5.36
C CYS A 73 -3.40 -1.61 -4.48
N GLU A 74 -3.99 -2.63 -5.06
CA GLU A 74 -4.93 -3.52 -4.38
C GLU A 74 -4.17 -4.65 -3.68
N VAL A 75 -4.35 -4.76 -2.37
CA VAL A 75 -3.86 -5.90 -1.59
C VAL A 75 -4.87 -7.03 -1.72
N MET A 76 -4.41 -8.20 -2.16
CA MET A 76 -5.27 -9.38 -2.17
C MET A 76 -5.18 -10.13 -0.85
N TYR A 77 -6.33 -10.55 -0.33
CA TYR A 77 -6.42 -11.50 0.78
C TYR A 77 -6.17 -12.93 0.29
N ASP A 78 -6.84 -13.29 -0.80
CA ASP A 78 -6.73 -14.58 -1.46
C ASP A 78 -6.83 -14.43 -2.98
N HIS A 79 -5.75 -14.70 -3.69
CA HIS A 79 -5.73 -14.63 -5.16
C HIS A 79 -6.58 -15.71 -5.82
N LYS A 80 -6.62 -16.92 -5.25
CA LYS A 80 -7.36 -18.04 -5.86
C LYS A 80 -8.86 -17.79 -5.86
N ARG A 81 -9.38 -17.23 -4.77
CA ARG A 81 -10.80 -16.89 -4.62
C ARG A 81 -11.13 -15.46 -5.07
N GLN A 82 -10.15 -14.69 -5.54
CA GLN A 82 -10.29 -13.28 -5.93
C GLN A 82 -10.85 -12.39 -4.80
N ILE A 83 -10.46 -12.68 -3.55
CA ILE A 83 -10.87 -11.90 -2.39
C ILE A 83 -9.89 -10.75 -2.19
N SER A 84 -10.38 -9.52 -2.32
CA SER A 84 -9.65 -8.31 -2.02
C SER A 84 -9.38 -8.17 -0.52
N GLY A 85 -8.26 -7.57 -0.17
CA GLY A 85 -8.00 -7.11 1.20
C GLY A 85 -8.67 -5.80 1.56
N GLU A 86 -9.16 -5.04 0.58
CA GLU A 86 -9.95 -3.84 0.86
C GLU A 86 -11.33 -4.22 1.42
N LEU A 87 -11.97 -3.28 2.14
CA LEU A 87 -13.35 -3.49 2.59
C LEU A 87 -14.27 -3.82 1.40
N PRO A 88 -15.12 -4.86 1.47
CA PRO A 88 -15.95 -5.28 0.32
C PRO A 88 -16.78 -4.16 -0.30
N ARG A 89 -17.49 -3.36 0.51
CA ARG A 89 -18.24 -2.17 0.01
C ARG A 89 -17.34 -1.13 -0.67
N HIS A 90 -16.06 -1.05 -0.26
CA HIS A 90 -15.12 -0.11 -0.86
C HIS A 90 -14.63 -0.59 -2.22
N ILE A 91 -14.22 -1.84 -2.33
CA ILE A 91 -13.72 -2.39 -3.61
C ILE A 91 -14.84 -2.48 -4.66
N GLU A 92 -16.06 -2.82 -4.27
CA GLU A 92 -17.25 -2.78 -5.12
C GLU A 92 -17.49 -1.36 -5.65
N TRP A 93 -17.55 -0.37 -4.76
CA TRP A 93 -17.69 1.03 -5.13
C TRP A 93 -16.54 1.54 -6.03
N ILE A 94 -15.30 1.11 -5.78
CA ILE A 94 -14.16 1.44 -6.65
C ILE A 94 -14.42 0.95 -8.07
N ASN A 95 -14.89 -0.29 -8.23
CA ASN A 95 -15.06 -0.93 -9.54
C ASN A 95 -16.30 -0.41 -10.28
N GLU A 96 -17.38 -0.14 -9.56
CA GLU A 96 -18.68 0.22 -10.17
C GLU A 96 -18.86 1.73 -10.34
N VAL A 97 -18.24 2.55 -9.48
CA VAL A 97 -18.47 3.99 -9.47
C VAL A 97 -17.19 4.78 -9.71
N ALA A 98 -16.19 4.65 -8.83
CA ALA A 98 -15.08 5.57 -8.83
C ALA A 98 -14.17 5.41 -10.04
N ARG A 99 -13.77 4.17 -10.36
CA ARG A 99 -12.92 3.87 -11.53
C ARG A 99 -13.58 4.26 -12.85
N PRO A 100 -14.84 3.84 -13.15
CA PRO A 100 -15.51 4.27 -14.38
C PRO A 100 -15.61 5.78 -14.49
N LYS A 101 -15.86 6.49 -13.37
CA LYS A 101 -15.94 7.94 -13.37
C LYS A 101 -14.60 8.60 -13.71
N LEU A 102 -13.48 8.16 -13.10
CA LEU A 102 -12.16 8.67 -13.46
C LEU A 102 -11.83 8.37 -14.93
N GLN A 103 -12.17 7.19 -15.42
CA GLN A 103 -11.95 6.81 -16.82
C GLN A 103 -12.80 7.65 -17.80
N SER A 104 -14.02 8.02 -17.41
CA SER A 104 -14.87 8.92 -18.23
C SER A 104 -14.29 10.32 -18.38
N TRP A 105 -13.40 10.73 -17.46
CA TRP A 105 -12.61 11.97 -17.56
C TRP A 105 -11.32 11.81 -18.38
N GLY A 106 -11.13 10.67 -19.04
CA GLY A 106 -9.95 10.37 -19.86
C GLY A 106 -8.72 9.93 -19.05
N LEU A 107 -8.85 9.69 -17.74
CA LEU A 107 -7.75 9.24 -16.90
C LEU A 107 -7.47 7.75 -17.09
N GLN A 108 -6.20 7.40 -17.25
CA GLN A 108 -5.78 6.01 -17.20
C GLN A 108 -5.65 5.55 -15.75
N VAL A 109 -6.45 4.54 -15.36
CA VAL A 109 -6.47 3.97 -14.02
C VAL A 109 -5.90 2.57 -14.03
N ASP A 110 -4.70 2.41 -13.47
CA ASP A 110 -4.01 1.13 -13.41
C ASP A 110 -4.24 0.44 -12.05
N THR A 111 -4.49 -0.87 -12.08
CA THR A 111 -4.53 -1.69 -10.85
C THR A 111 -3.23 -2.46 -10.71
N ILE A 112 -2.58 -2.29 -9.57
CA ILE A 112 -1.34 -2.97 -9.20
C ILE A 112 -1.70 -4.04 -8.17
N ARG A 113 -1.23 -5.27 -8.40
CA ARG A 113 -1.32 -6.37 -7.43
C ARG A 113 0.05 -7.00 -7.27
N ALA A 114 0.39 -7.42 -6.06
CA ALA A 114 1.56 -8.26 -5.82
C ALA A 114 1.32 -9.68 -6.36
N ASP A 115 2.39 -10.44 -6.62
CA ASP A 115 2.26 -11.85 -7.03
C ASP A 115 1.80 -12.74 -5.87
N ALA A 116 2.11 -12.36 -4.64
CA ALA A 116 1.65 -13.01 -3.43
C ALA A 116 0.40 -12.31 -2.87
N ASP A 117 -0.37 -13.02 -2.06
CA ASP A 117 -1.50 -12.52 -1.29
C ASP A 117 -1.23 -12.62 0.23
N PHE A 118 -2.20 -12.17 1.02
CA PHE A 118 -2.09 -12.21 2.49
C PHE A 118 -1.95 -13.65 3.00
N LEU A 119 -2.76 -14.59 2.53
CA LEU A 119 -2.72 -15.99 2.99
C LEU A 119 -1.38 -16.65 2.68
N THR A 120 -0.83 -16.39 1.48
CA THR A 120 0.50 -16.88 1.09
C THR A 120 1.59 -16.38 2.05
N LEU A 121 1.55 -15.09 2.40
CA LEU A 121 2.53 -14.51 3.34
C LEU A 121 2.29 -14.99 4.77
N PHE A 122 1.05 -15.12 5.19
CA PHE A 122 0.70 -15.65 6.52
C PHE A 122 1.27 -17.04 6.72
N HIS A 123 1.06 -17.95 5.76
CA HIS A 123 1.51 -19.36 5.84
C HIS A 123 2.99 -19.57 5.47
N ARG A 124 3.68 -18.53 5.02
CA ARG A 124 5.10 -18.62 4.67
C ARG A 124 5.93 -19.01 5.89
N LYS A 125 6.90 -19.90 5.67
CA LYS A 125 7.88 -20.26 6.72
C LYS A 125 8.91 -19.15 6.89
N VAL A 126 9.22 -18.81 8.14
CA VAL A 126 10.30 -17.87 8.49
C VAL A 126 11.63 -18.52 8.12
N TYR A 127 12.42 -17.84 7.30
CA TYR A 127 13.66 -18.39 6.74
C TYR A 127 14.85 -18.36 7.71
N SER A 128 14.94 -17.36 8.57
CA SER A 128 16.12 -17.13 9.42
C SER A 128 15.74 -16.51 10.78
N GLY A 129 16.73 -16.46 11.68
CA GLY A 129 16.56 -15.90 13.02
C GLY A 129 15.93 -16.87 14.01
N HIS A 130 15.54 -16.34 15.17
CA HIS A 130 14.99 -17.13 16.30
C HIS A 130 13.73 -17.92 15.91
N ASN A 131 12.89 -17.37 15.05
CA ASN A 131 11.64 -17.98 14.61
C ASN A 131 11.78 -18.84 13.34
N LYS A 132 12.98 -19.25 12.95
CA LYS A 132 13.23 -20.06 11.74
C LYS A 132 12.37 -21.34 11.75
N GLY A 133 11.69 -21.59 10.64
CA GLY A 133 10.83 -22.74 10.45
C GLY A 133 9.40 -22.57 10.96
N MET A 134 9.11 -21.54 11.75
CA MET A 134 7.75 -21.20 12.17
C MET A 134 6.95 -20.61 11.01
N VAL A 135 5.63 -20.68 11.09
CA VAL A 135 4.72 -19.95 10.22
C VAL A 135 4.82 -18.46 10.53
N THR A 136 4.82 -17.58 9.52
CA THR A 136 4.92 -16.13 9.72
C THR A 136 3.84 -15.60 10.65
N GLY A 137 2.57 -15.99 10.44
CA GLY A 137 1.44 -15.55 11.25
C GLY A 137 0.96 -14.14 10.91
N PHE A 138 0.30 -13.47 11.87
CA PHE A 138 -0.27 -12.14 11.67
C PHE A 138 0.79 -11.05 11.50
N PRO A 139 0.50 -9.99 10.70
CA PRO A 139 1.39 -8.86 10.55
C PRO A 139 1.50 -8.08 11.86
N TYR A 140 2.71 -7.79 12.26
CA TYR A 140 3.00 -7.05 13.48
C TYR A 140 2.60 -5.58 13.36
N SER A 141 2.00 -5.00 14.39
CA SER A 141 1.58 -3.59 14.40
C SER A 141 2.74 -2.58 14.25
N GLY A 142 3.97 -2.98 14.55
CA GLY A 142 5.17 -2.14 14.38
C GLY A 142 5.91 -2.28 13.05
N GLY A 143 5.57 -3.29 12.23
CA GLY A 143 6.23 -3.57 10.96
C GLY A 143 5.36 -4.45 10.08
N CYS A 144 4.40 -3.85 9.38
CA CYS A 144 3.43 -4.58 8.56
C CYS A 144 4.10 -5.16 7.31
N TYR A 145 4.29 -6.48 7.29
CA TYR A 145 4.82 -7.17 6.11
C TYR A 145 3.87 -7.08 4.90
N VAL A 146 2.56 -6.92 5.13
CA VAL A 146 1.57 -6.69 4.06
C VAL A 146 1.92 -5.41 3.31
N GLU A 147 2.20 -4.31 4.03
CA GLU A 147 2.63 -3.07 3.39
C GLU A 147 3.95 -3.24 2.65
N SER A 148 4.92 -3.92 3.25
CA SER A 148 6.24 -4.08 2.65
C SER A 148 6.21 -4.93 1.37
N TYR A 149 5.56 -6.10 1.42
CA TYR A 149 5.58 -7.08 0.32
C TYR A 149 4.42 -6.93 -0.66
N LEU A 150 3.20 -6.62 -0.18
CA LEU A 150 2.02 -6.57 -1.05
C LEU A 150 1.73 -5.17 -1.60
N LYS A 151 2.19 -4.09 -0.94
CA LYS A 151 2.04 -2.72 -1.45
C LYS A 151 3.35 -2.15 -1.97
N THR A 152 4.31 -1.91 -1.10
CA THR A 152 5.53 -1.17 -1.45
C THR A 152 6.35 -1.89 -2.53
N ALA A 153 6.51 -3.22 -2.43
CA ALA A 153 7.24 -3.98 -3.43
C ALA A 153 6.52 -4.00 -4.79
N ALA A 154 5.20 -4.16 -4.80
CA ALA A 154 4.38 -4.14 -6.00
C ALA A 154 4.41 -2.77 -6.70
N ILE A 155 4.24 -1.68 -5.94
CA ILE A 155 4.34 -0.30 -6.46
C ILE A 155 5.74 -0.03 -7.03
N ARG A 156 6.82 -0.47 -6.35
CA ARG A 156 8.19 -0.31 -6.85
C ARG A 156 8.43 -1.07 -8.15
N ARG A 157 7.84 -2.26 -8.29
CA ARG A 157 7.89 -3.04 -9.54
C ARG A 157 7.16 -2.29 -10.65
N TYR A 158 5.92 -1.88 -10.43
CA TYR A 158 5.13 -1.10 -11.37
C TYR A 158 5.85 0.16 -11.84
N TYR A 159 6.42 0.97 -10.93
CA TYR A 159 7.19 2.16 -11.32
C TYR A 159 8.45 1.83 -12.11
N ARG A 160 9.08 0.69 -11.87
CA ARG A 160 10.26 0.25 -12.63
C ARG A 160 9.89 -0.12 -14.07
N GLU A 161 8.77 -0.78 -14.26
CA GLU A 161 8.24 -1.16 -15.55
C GLU A 161 7.74 0.07 -16.33
N LEU A 162 7.05 0.95 -15.65
CA LEU A 162 6.47 2.17 -16.21
C LEU A 162 7.51 3.20 -16.65
N LYS A 163 8.64 3.24 -15.98
CA LYS A 163 9.65 4.29 -16.18
C LYS A 163 10.12 4.45 -17.62
N ASN A 164 10.33 3.38 -18.31
CA ASN A 164 10.91 3.43 -19.66
C ASN A 164 11.95 4.56 -19.81
N LEU A 165 12.84 4.71 -18.80
CA LEU A 165 13.84 5.75 -18.57
C LEU A 165 13.31 7.14 -18.12
N ARG A 166 12.02 7.42 -18.15
CA ARG A 166 11.48 8.71 -17.66
C ARG A 166 11.50 8.77 -16.12
N PRO A 167 11.83 9.91 -15.50
CA PRO A 167 11.61 10.12 -14.06
C PRO A 167 10.13 10.00 -13.71
N ILE A 168 9.82 9.47 -12.54
CA ILE A 168 8.44 9.44 -12.04
C ILE A 168 8.29 10.45 -10.92
N ILE A 169 7.30 11.32 -11.04
CA ILE A 169 6.80 12.17 -9.96
C ILE A 169 5.50 11.59 -9.49
N CYS A 170 5.43 11.30 -8.19
CA CYS A 170 4.27 10.67 -7.57
C CYS A 170 3.46 11.69 -6.77
N TYR A 171 2.21 11.89 -7.11
CA TYR A 171 1.27 12.60 -6.27
C TYR A 171 0.79 11.69 -5.14
N VAL A 172 0.82 12.20 -3.91
CA VAL A 172 0.43 11.48 -2.69
C VAL A 172 -0.67 12.24 -1.95
N GLY A 173 -1.70 11.53 -1.51
CA GLY A 173 -2.80 12.09 -0.74
C GLY A 173 -2.42 12.27 0.73
N ILE A 174 -1.75 13.37 1.04
CA ILE A 174 -1.44 13.79 2.42
C ILE A 174 -1.94 15.22 2.56
N ALA A 175 -2.88 15.43 3.49
CA ALA A 175 -3.56 16.70 3.66
C ALA A 175 -2.66 17.78 4.29
N ALA A 176 -3.01 19.04 4.06
CA ALA A 176 -2.23 20.19 4.53
C ALA A 176 -2.14 20.29 6.06
N ASP A 177 -3.08 19.70 6.79
CA ASP A 177 -3.11 19.62 8.25
C ASP A 177 -2.34 18.41 8.82
N GLU A 178 -1.88 17.46 8.01
CA GLU A 178 -1.04 16.32 8.42
C GLU A 178 0.46 16.67 8.46
N LYS A 179 0.82 17.69 9.22
CA LYS A 179 2.17 18.31 9.21
C LYS A 179 3.31 17.33 9.42
N SER A 180 3.16 16.35 10.33
CA SER A 180 4.19 15.35 10.63
C SER A 180 4.50 14.44 9.43
N ARG A 181 3.50 14.12 8.61
CA ARG A 181 3.65 13.29 7.40
C ARG A 181 4.24 14.07 6.23
N LEU A 182 3.98 15.38 6.18
CA LEU A 182 4.49 16.27 5.13
C LEU A 182 5.99 16.47 5.19
N VAL A 183 6.63 16.39 6.37
CA VAL A 183 8.08 16.55 6.51
C VAL A 183 8.86 15.65 5.53
N GLY A 184 8.49 14.37 5.43
CA GLY A 184 9.13 13.43 4.51
C GLY A 184 8.83 13.69 3.03
N ILE A 185 7.70 14.31 2.72
CA ILE A 185 7.29 14.64 1.35
C ILE A 185 8.01 15.91 0.88
N ASN A 186 8.06 16.95 1.71
CA ASN A 186 8.67 18.24 1.37
C ASN A 186 10.17 18.15 1.07
N HIS A 187 10.85 17.13 1.59
CA HIS A 187 12.24 16.81 1.23
C HIS A 187 12.37 15.86 0.03
N SER A 188 11.30 15.38 -0.54
CA SER A 188 11.33 14.45 -1.68
C SER A 188 11.39 15.22 -3.01
N LYS A 189 12.27 14.75 -3.91
CA LYS A 189 12.33 15.26 -5.29
C LYS A 189 11.34 14.54 -6.24
N THR A 190 10.67 13.50 -5.76
CA THR A 190 9.83 12.63 -6.58
C THR A 190 8.43 12.41 -6.02
N LYS A 191 8.10 13.06 -4.90
CA LYS A 191 6.77 13.01 -4.29
C LYS A 191 6.27 14.43 -4.06
N ILE A 192 5.01 14.66 -4.39
CA ILE A 192 4.34 15.96 -4.22
C ILE A 192 2.97 15.68 -3.58
N SER A 193 2.62 16.46 -2.56
CA SER A 193 1.24 16.54 -2.11
C SER A 193 0.56 17.75 -2.74
N LEU A 194 -0.44 17.52 -3.58
CA LEU A 194 -1.26 18.60 -4.12
C LEU A 194 -2.17 19.19 -3.04
N LEU A 195 -2.59 18.39 -2.06
CA LEU A 195 -3.36 18.87 -0.92
C LEU A 195 -2.56 19.92 -0.11
N ASP A 196 -1.28 19.65 0.16
CA ASP A 196 -0.42 20.65 0.83
C ASP A 196 -0.15 21.87 -0.08
N LYS A 197 0.14 21.64 -1.37
CA LYS A 197 0.39 22.71 -2.35
C LYS A 197 -0.75 23.71 -2.42
N TYR A 198 -2.00 23.24 -2.36
CA TYR A 198 -3.21 24.08 -2.44
C TYR A 198 -3.87 24.34 -1.10
N GLY A 199 -3.24 23.96 0.02
CA GLY A 199 -3.71 24.23 1.37
C GLY A 199 -4.99 23.49 1.77
N VAL A 200 -5.26 22.32 1.17
CA VAL A 200 -6.49 21.54 1.40
C VAL A 200 -6.32 20.60 2.59
N THR A 201 -7.20 20.75 3.59
CA THR A 201 -7.27 19.92 4.79
C THR A 201 -8.00 18.60 4.54
N GLU A 202 -7.88 17.63 5.48
CA GLU A 202 -8.63 16.37 5.42
C GLU A 202 -10.16 16.58 5.33
N ALA A 203 -10.69 17.56 6.04
CA ALA A 203 -12.11 17.88 6.02
C ALA A 203 -12.55 18.41 4.64
N GLN A 204 -11.76 19.32 4.07
CA GLN A 204 -12.01 19.85 2.72
C GLN A 204 -11.86 18.78 1.65
N ALA A 205 -10.86 17.89 1.77
CA ALA A 205 -10.69 16.76 0.85
C ALA A 205 -11.92 15.84 0.85
N LYS A 206 -12.50 15.57 2.03
CA LYS A 206 -13.74 14.79 2.15
C LYS A 206 -14.90 15.48 1.44
N GLU A 207 -15.04 16.79 1.61
CA GLU A 207 -16.13 17.57 1.00
C GLU A 207 -15.96 17.66 -0.53
N MET A 208 -14.74 17.87 -1.03
CA MET A 208 -14.43 17.82 -2.46
C MET A 208 -14.86 16.49 -3.07
N CYS A 209 -14.53 15.38 -2.42
CA CYS A 209 -14.95 14.05 -2.89
C CYS A 209 -16.48 13.91 -2.89
N ARG A 210 -17.17 14.40 -1.84
CA ARG A 210 -18.62 14.36 -1.74
C ARG A 210 -19.28 15.17 -2.87
N ALA A 211 -18.86 16.41 -3.06
CA ALA A 211 -19.39 17.29 -4.11
C ALA A 211 -19.21 16.72 -5.52
N ASN A 212 -18.18 15.92 -5.74
CA ASN A 212 -17.91 15.25 -7.00
C ASN A 212 -18.50 13.83 -7.10
N GLY A 213 -19.28 13.34 -6.11
CA GLY A 213 -19.81 11.98 -6.08
C GLY A 213 -18.73 10.89 -6.07
N LEU A 214 -17.59 11.20 -5.45
CA LEU A 214 -16.42 10.34 -5.30
C LEU A 214 -16.06 10.08 -3.81
N LEU A 215 -17.02 10.28 -2.91
CA LEU A 215 -16.86 9.86 -1.53
C LEU A 215 -17.33 8.42 -1.37
N SER A 216 -16.40 7.54 -0.99
CA SER A 216 -16.77 6.13 -0.77
C SER A 216 -17.81 5.97 0.34
N PRO A 217 -18.79 5.08 0.19
CA PRO A 217 -19.86 4.85 1.18
C PRO A 217 -19.32 4.37 2.54
N ILE A 218 -18.10 3.83 2.59
CA ILE A 218 -17.51 3.41 3.87
C ILE A 218 -17.28 4.58 4.84
N TYR A 219 -17.21 5.82 4.36
CA TYR A 219 -17.02 7.01 5.22
C TYR A 219 -18.28 7.41 6.01
N GLU A 220 -19.38 6.70 5.84
CA GLU A 220 -20.56 6.78 6.71
C GLU A 220 -20.31 6.06 8.02
N ASP A 221 -19.59 4.94 8.00
CA ASP A 221 -19.42 4.01 9.11
C ASP A 221 -18.01 4.02 9.70
N THR A 222 -16.97 4.12 8.85
CA THR A 222 -15.56 4.14 9.24
C THR A 222 -14.87 5.42 8.81
N ILE A 223 -13.77 5.74 9.47
CA ILE A 223 -12.97 6.92 9.16
C ILE A 223 -11.82 6.65 8.20
N ARG A 224 -11.56 5.38 7.84
CA ARG A 224 -10.40 5.02 7.03
C ARG A 224 -10.63 3.83 6.09
N THR A 225 -9.99 3.90 4.94
CA THR A 225 -9.82 2.79 3.99
C THR A 225 -8.72 1.81 4.46
N GLY A 226 -8.43 0.80 3.65
CA GLY A 226 -7.36 -0.17 3.83
C GLY A 226 -7.87 -1.55 4.24
N CYS A 227 -6.94 -2.47 4.45
CA CYS A 227 -7.25 -3.89 4.63
C CYS A 227 -8.26 -4.13 5.75
N TRP A 228 -9.30 -4.93 5.47
CA TRP A 228 -10.30 -5.30 6.48
C TRP A 228 -9.70 -6.12 7.63
N PHE A 229 -8.62 -6.84 7.39
CA PHE A 229 -7.83 -7.58 8.39
C PHE A 229 -6.64 -6.78 8.97
N CYS A 230 -6.66 -5.44 8.91
CA CYS A 230 -5.56 -4.62 9.42
C CYS A 230 -5.58 -4.55 10.96
N PRO A 231 -4.51 -4.96 11.65
CA PRO A 231 -4.46 -4.95 13.13
C PRO A 231 -4.58 -3.54 13.74
N ASN A 232 -4.39 -2.50 12.94
CA ASN A 232 -4.50 -1.10 13.38
C ASN A 232 -5.93 -0.53 13.24
N ARG A 233 -6.95 -1.37 12.95
CA ARG A 233 -8.35 -0.94 12.96
C ARG A 233 -8.87 -0.82 14.39
N LYS A 234 -9.90 0.01 14.55
CA LYS A 234 -10.63 0.09 15.82
C LYS A 234 -11.51 -1.15 16.02
N ILE A 235 -11.72 -1.54 17.26
CA ILE A 235 -12.58 -2.69 17.61
C ILE A 235 -13.99 -2.57 17.01
N LYS A 236 -14.55 -1.36 17.02
CA LYS A 236 -15.87 -1.12 16.41
C LYS A 236 -15.92 -1.44 14.91
N ASP A 237 -14.81 -1.19 14.18
CA ASP A 237 -14.74 -1.49 12.74
C ASP A 237 -14.71 -3.01 12.52
N PHE A 238 -14.06 -3.77 13.42
CA PHE A 238 -14.10 -5.23 13.41
C PHE A 238 -15.49 -5.78 13.76
N ALA A 239 -16.18 -5.19 14.74
CA ALA A 239 -17.52 -5.60 15.11
C ALA A 239 -18.51 -5.42 13.95
N MET A 240 -18.42 -4.29 13.25
CA MET A 240 -19.22 -4.07 12.03
C MET A 240 -18.87 -5.07 10.94
N PHE A 241 -17.57 -5.25 10.64
CA PHE A 241 -17.11 -6.18 9.61
C PHE A 241 -17.56 -7.63 9.92
N ALA A 242 -17.43 -8.08 11.16
CA ALA A 242 -17.87 -9.41 11.58
C ALA A 242 -19.39 -9.62 11.40
N LYS A 243 -20.18 -8.57 11.62
CA LYS A 243 -21.63 -8.60 11.41
C LYS A 243 -22.01 -8.65 9.93
N GLU A 244 -21.33 -7.85 9.10
CA GLU A 244 -21.61 -7.76 7.65
C GLU A 244 -21.00 -8.92 6.86
N HIS A 245 -19.85 -9.43 7.28
CA HIS A 245 -19.07 -10.46 6.59
C HIS A 245 -18.64 -11.60 7.52
N PRO A 246 -19.59 -12.33 8.14
CA PRO A 246 -19.30 -13.32 9.19
C PRO A 246 -18.39 -14.45 8.69
N CYS A 247 -18.49 -14.87 7.44
CA CYS A 247 -17.64 -15.92 6.89
C CYS A 247 -16.17 -15.46 6.79
N LEU A 248 -15.90 -14.24 6.30
CA LEU A 248 -14.54 -13.72 6.21
C LEU A 248 -13.95 -13.44 7.60
N TRP A 249 -14.78 -12.97 8.52
CA TRP A 249 -14.36 -12.79 9.91
C TRP A 249 -13.98 -14.12 10.56
N GLN A 250 -14.80 -15.16 10.38
CA GLN A 250 -14.51 -16.49 10.91
C GLN A 250 -13.21 -17.08 10.33
N GLU A 251 -12.97 -16.89 9.02
CA GLU A 251 -11.69 -17.31 8.41
C GLU A 251 -10.49 -16.59 9.07
N LEU A 252 -10.62 -15.31 9.37
CA LEU A 252 -9.56 -14.56 10.06
C LEU A 252 -9.32 -15.09 11.47
N VAL A 253 -10.38 -15.41 12.19
CA VAL A 253 -10.32 -16.06 13.54
C VAL A 253 -9.68 -17.44 13.44
N ASP A 254 -10.03 -18.23 12.42
CA ASP A 254 -9.47 -19.59 12.24
C ASP A 254 -7.98 -19.56 11.93
N LEU A 255 -7.44 -18.50 11.33
CA LEU A 255 -6.00 -18.30 11.20
C LEU A 255 -5.32 -18.20 12.57
N GLY A 256 -6.03 -17.78 13.60
CA GLY A 256 -5.59 -17.78 14.99
C GLY A 256 -5.28 -19.18 15.53
N LYS A 257 -5.92 -20.21 15.01
CA LYS A 257 -5.73 -21.61 15.42
C LYS A 257 -4.51 -22.28 14.78
N VAL A 258 -3.85 -21.65 13.80
CA VAL A 258 -2.67 -22.20 13.14
C VAL A 258 -1.53 -22.30 14.15
N GLU A 259 -1.03 -23.50 14.38
CA GLU A 259 0.05 -23.75 15.34
C GLU A 259 1.41 -23.22 14.83
N ASN A 260 2.35 -23.06 15.77
CA ASN A 260 3.74 -22.69 15.49
C ASN A 260 3.89 -21.41 14.66
N ARG A 261 3.13 -20.36 15.01
CA ARG A 261 3.23 -19.03 14.40
C ARG A 261 4.28 -18.16 15.11
N ALA A 262 5.07 -17.42 14.34
CA ALA A 262 5.96 -16.39 14.85
C ALA A 262 5.16 -15.15 15.31
N GLY A 263 4.22 -14.68 14.50
CA GLY A 263 3.24 -13.64 14.85
C GLY A 263 2.02 -14.26 15.54
N LYS A 264 2.04 -14.34 16.86
CA LYS A 264 0.95 -14.89 17.66
C LYS A 264 -0.19 -13.91 17.84
N ASN A 265 0.14 -12.67 18.16
CA ASN A 265 -0.84 -11.61 18.37
C ASN A 265 -1.36 -11.07 17.05
N PHE A 266 -2.63 -10.69 17.04
CA PHE A 266 -3.26 -10.01 15.92
C PHE A 266 -3.04 -8.50 16.00
N THR A 267 -3.28 -7.88 17.18
CA THR A 267 -2.90 -6.50 17.47
C THR A 267 -1.56 -6.46 18.20
N TYR A 268 -1.19 -5.31 18.75
CA TYR A 268 0.06 -5.19 19.53
C TYR A 268 0.04 -6.08 20.78
N THR A 269 -1.11 -6.23 21.42
CA THR A 269 -1.27 -6.90 22.72
C THR A 269 -2.19 -8.12 22.65
N GLU A 270 -3.21 -8.12 21.78
CA GLU A 270 -4.26 -9.11 21.77
C GLU A 270 -4.10 -10.13 20.64
N THR A 271 -4.52 -11.36 20.91
CA THR A 271 -4.72 -12.41 19.90
C THR A 271 -6.00 -12.13 19.11
N ILE A 272 -6.21 -12.82 18.00
CA ILE A 272 -7.46 -12.68 17.23
C ILE A 272 -8.66 -13.27 18.00
N GLU A 273 -8.44 -14.27 18.84
CA GLU A 273 -9.42 -14.88 19.70
C GLU A 273 -9.92 -13.90 20.79
N ASP A 274 -8.99 -13.11 21.36
CA ASP A 274 -9.34 -12.05 22.32
C ASP A 274 -10.20 -10.98 21.63
N ILE A 275 -9.78 -10.54 20.45
CA ILE A 275 -10.54 -9.57 19.64
C ILE A 275 -11.91 -10.13 19.28
N ASP A 276 -12.01 -11.39 18.86
CA ASP A 276 -13.30 -12.01 18.52
C ASP A 276 -14.23 -12.05 19.72
N THR A 277 -13.73 -12.38 20.92
CA THR A 277 -14.51 -12.36 22.15
C THR A 277 -15.13 -10.98 22.40
N ILE A 278 -14.36 -9.91 22.24
CA ILE A 278 -14.84 -8.53 22.40
C ILE A 278 -15.88 -8.20 21.31
N VAL A 279 -15.60 -8.54 20.06
CA VAL A 279 -16.47 -8.31 18.88
C VAL A 279 -17.83 -8.99 19.05
N GLN A 280 -17.83 -10.26 19.48
CA GLN A 280 -19.06 -11.01 19.74
C GLN A 280 -19.88 -10.40 20.90
N GLY A 281 -19.19 -9.93 21.94
CA GLY A 281 -19.83 -9.21 23.05
C GLY A 281 -20.53 -7.93 22.60
N MET A 282 -19.85 -7.12 21.77
CA MET A 282 -20.42 -5.89 21.19
C MET A 282 -21.65 -6.18 20.30
N ASN A 283 -21.54 -7.18 19.42
CA ASN A 283 -22.62 -7.52 18.49
C ASN A 283 -23.87 -8.07 19.20
N LYS A 284 -23.70 -8.81 20.32
CA LYS A 284 -24.83 -9.25 21.15
C LYS A 284 -25.56 -8.08 21.83
N GLN A 285 -24.82 -7.08 22.31
CA GLN A 285 -25.43 -5.87 22.90
C GLN A 285 -26.24 -5.06 21.88
N LEU A 286 -25.76 -4.95 20.62
CA LEU A 286 -26.45 -4.24 19.54
C LEU A 286 -27.74 -4.95 19.04
N THR A 287 -27.93 -6.24 19.34
CA THR A 287 -29.14 -6.99 18.98
C THR A 287 -30.23 -6.96 20.06
N LEU A 288 -29.95 -6.35 21.22
CA LEU A 288 -30.90 -6.24 22.34
C LEU A 288 -31.67 -4.92 22.34
N PHE A 289 -31.38 -4.03 21.39
CA PHE A 289 -32.07 -2.75 21.14
C PHE A 289 -32.54 -2.67 19.70
#